data_bd200804591faeab6572bf4641644ee5
#
_entry.id   bd200804591faeab6572bf4641644ee5
#
_cell.length_a   1.000
_cell.length_b   1.000
_cell.length_c   1.000
_cell.angle_alpha   90.00
_cell.angle_beta   90.00
_cell.angle_gamma   90.00
#
_symmetry.space_group_name_H-M   'P 1'
#
loop_
_entity.id
_entity.type
_entity.pdbx_description
1 polymer ?
#
loop_
_entity_poly.entity_id
_entity_poly.type
_entity_poly.pdbx_seq_one_letter_code
_entity_poly.pdbx_strand_id
1 'polypeptide(L)'
;MRNEEAAAFAAGADALAADELAVCGGSCGPGNTHFVQGLFEAHRNGSKLLAIASHIPTIEIGSQFFQETHPELLFQECSSYLEVVHNADQGMRVLHNAIQNTMAGNGVSVMVVPGDVFAADVAKGPHTSDSVYAVGADKRVYPDPQEAARLVEAINKADTVT
;
A
#
# COMPACT_ATOMS: atom_id res chain seq x y z
N MET A 1 8.68 -0.72 16.16
CA MET A 1 9.82 0.10 15.68
C MET A 1 9.77 1.46 16.35
N ARG A 2 10.90 2.18 16.44
CA ARG A 2 10.96 3.52 17.08
C ARG A 2 10.91 4.66 16.06
N ASN A 3 10.92 4.33 14.79
CA ASN A 3 10.96 5.30 13.69
C ASN A 3 10.23 4.70 12.48
N GLU A 4 9.43 5.49 11.80
CA GLU A 4 8.57 5.06 10.69
C GLU A 4 9.40 4.68 9.45
N GLU A 5 10.53 5.34 9.21
CA GLU A 5 11.45 4.96 8.14
C GLU A 5 11.95 3.52 8.32
N ALA A 6 12.45 3.21 9.54
CA ALA A 6 12.89 1.86 9.86
C ALA A 6 11.74 0.84 9.78
N ALA A 7 10.51 1.24 10.12
CA ALA A 7 9.34 0.37 9.98
C ALA A 7 9.01 0.08 8.51
N ALA A 8 9.08 1.09 7.65
CA ALA A 8 8.81 0.93 6.21
C ALA A 8 9.88 0.05 5.53
N PHE A 9 11.17 0.26 5.82
CA PHE A 9 12.26 -0.60 5.33
C PHE A 9 12.10 -2.04 5.79
N ALA A 10 11.82 -2.25 7.09
CA ALA A 10 11.64 -3.59 7.63
C ALA A 10 10.46 -4.32 7.00
N ALA A 11 9.31 -3.64 6.87
CA ALA A 11 8.12 -4.22 6.25
C ALA A 11 8.33 -4.49 4.75
N GLY A 12 9.00 -3.58 4.03
CA GLY A 12 9.35 -3.78 2.62
C GLY A 12 10.27 -4.98 2.40
N ALA A 13 11.29 -5.15 3.26
CA ALA A 13 12.21 -6.28 3.21
C ALA A 13 11.51 -7.60 3.58
N ASP A 14 10.63 -7.59 4.58
CA ASP A 14 9.84 -8.76 4.99
C ASP A 14 8.91 -9.22 3.86
N ALA A 15 8.20 -8.27 3.23
CA ALA A 15 7.33 -8.55 2.08
C ALA A 15 8.09 -9.20 0.91
N LEU A 16 9.31 -8.73 0.62
CA LEU A 16 10.15 -9.31 -0.44
C LEU A 16 10.66 -10.70 -0.08
N ALA A 17 11.10 -10.89 1.16
CA ALA A 17 11.68 -12.16 1.60
C ALA A 17 10.64 -13.28 1.71
N ALA A 18 9.44 -12.94 2.18
CA ALA A 18 8.34 -13.89 2.36
C ALA A 18 7.44 -14.05 1.12
N ASP A 19 7.51 -13.11 0.17
CA ASP A 19 6.55 -12.96 -0.94
C ASP A 19 5.09 -12.81 -0.47
N GLU A 20 4.92 -12.19 0.70
CA GLU A 20 3.62 -11.97 1.36
C GLU A 20 3.34 -10.49 1.56
N LEU A 21 2.08 -10.17 1.90
CA LEU A 21 1.67 -8.83 2.27
C LEU A 21 2.26 -8.45 3.62
N ALA A 22 3.07 -7.39 3.66
CA ALA A 22 3.46 -6.74 4.90
C ALA A 22 2.68 -5.45 5.11
N VAL A 23 2.55 -5.05 6.37
CA VAL A 23 1.83 -3.82 6.76
C VAL A 23 2.71 -2.99 7.70
N CYS A 24 2.79 -1.70 7.45
CA CYS A 24 3.37 -0.75 8.40
C CYS A 24 2.40 0.41 8.66
N GLY A 25 2.51 1.02 9.82
CA GLY A 25 1.71 2.16 10.22
C GLY A 25 2.55 3.19 10.98
N GLY A 26 2.16 4.45 10.91
CA GLY A 26 2.88 5.52 11.56
C GLY A 26 2.02 6.74 11.87
N SER A 27 2.62 7.66 12.63
CA SER A 27 1.95 8.89 13.05
C SER A 27 1.84 9.91 11.91
N CYS A 28 0.93 10.86 12.07
CA CYS A 28 0.77 11.97 11.13
C CYS A 28 1.96 12.95 11.16
N GLY A 29 2.03 13.82 10.18
CA GLY A 29 3.06 14.85 10.09
C GLY A 29 4.46 14.27 9.86
N PRO A 30 5.39 14.43 10.83
CA PRO A 30 6.76 13.91 10.71
C PRO A 30 6.83 12.41 10.47
N GLY A 31 5.91 11.60 11.03
CA GLY A 31 5.85 10.17 10.77
C GLY A 31 5.61 9.85 9.30
N ASN A 32 4.71 10.58 8.67
CA ASN A 32 4.47 10.45 7.22
C ASN A 32 5.71 10.82 6.39
N THR A 33 6.45 11.86 6.75
CA THR A 33 7.68 12.22 6.03
C THR A 33 8.78 11.18 6.22
N HIS A 34 8.86 10.53 7.38
CA HIS A 34 9.80 9.43 7.63
C HIS A 34 9.49 8.20 6.78
N PHE A 35 8.24 7.91 6.47
CA PHE A 35 7.87 6.76 5.63
C PHE A 35 8.44 6.84 4.21
N VAL A 36 8.59 8.04 3.66
CA VAL A 36 8.86 8.24 2.23
C VAL A 36 10.05 7.42 1.75
N GLN A 37 11.15 7.40 2.48
CA GLN A 37 12.36 6.68 2.08
C GLN A 37 12.13 5.17 1.93
N GLY A 38 11.58 4.54 2.97
CA GLY A 38 11.32 3.10 2.94
C GLY A 38 10.23 2.71 1.94
N LEU A 39 9.21 3.57 1.76
CA LEU A 39 8.17 3.34 0.76
C LEU A 39 8.69 3.48 -0.68
N PHE A 40 9.60 4.42 -0.94
CA PHE A 40 10.26 4.52 -2.24
C PHE A 40 11.04 3.25 -2.59
N GLU A 41 11.83 2.73 -1.66
CA GLU A 41 12.55 1.49 -1.89
C GLU A 41 11.59 0.32 -2.11
N ALA A 42 10.62 0.15 -1.22
CA ALA A 42 9.61 -0.90 -1.35
C ALA A 42 8.87 -0.82 -2.69
N HIS A 43 8.50 0.39 -3.12
CA HIS A 43 7.80 0.60 -4.39
C HIS A 43 8.66 0.24 -5.59
N ARG A 44 9.94 0.64 -5.61
CA ARG A 44 10.88 0.32 -6.70
C ARG A 44 11.22 -1.17 -6.79
N ASN A 45 11.20 -1.85 -5.66
CA ASN A 45 11.41 -3.31 -5.59
C ASN A 45 10.13 -4.11 -5.83
N GLY A 46 8.97 -3.48 -5.99
CA GLY A 46 7.70 -4.17 -6.16
C GLY A 46 7.22 -4.93 -4.91
N SER A 47 7.67 -4.50 -3.72
CA SER A 47 7.28 -5.12 -2.45
C SER A 47 5.78 -5.05 -2.23
N LYS A 48 5.17 -6.15 -1.79
CA LYS A 48 3.75 -6.20 -1.42
C LYS A 48 3.53 -5.51 -0.06
N LEU A 49 3.52 -4.17 -0.05
CA LEU A 49 3.48 -3.37 1.18
C LEU A 49 2.23 -2.48 1.24
N LEU A 50 1.49 -2.60 2.34
CA LEU A 50 0.42 -1.67 2.70
C LEU A 50 0.92 -0.73 3.81
N ALA A 51 0.94 0.57 3.53
CA ALA A 51 1.22 1.59 4.54
C ALA A 51 -0.08 2.25 5.01
N ILE A 52 -0.30 2.26 6.33
CA ILE A 52 -1.39 2.99 6.98
C ILE A 52 -0.79 4.29 7.53
N ALA A 53 -1.02 5.37 6.80
CA ALA A 53 -0.54 6.70 7.15
C ALA A 53 -1.62 7.44 7.95
N SER A 54 -1.31 7.85 9.16
CA SER A 54 -2.23 8.67 9.95
C SER A 54 -2.30 10.09 9.39
N HIS A 55 -3.43 10.76 9.61
CA HIS A 55 -3.57 12.19 9.36
C HIS A 55 -4.15 12.88 10.60
N ILE A 56 -3.98 14.20 10.67
CA ILE A 56 -4.60 15.01 11.71
C ILE A 56 -6.13 14.91 11.65
N PRO A 57 -6.86 15.22 12.73
CA PRO A 57 -8.31 15.20 12.69
C PRO A 57 -8.88 16.06 11.56
N THR A 58 -9.96 15.62 10.94
CA THR A 58 -10.55 16.28 9.76
C THR A 58 -10.90 17.75 10.01
N ILE A 59 -11.32 18.10 11.24
CA ILE A 59 -11.64 19.46 11.64
C ILE A 59 -10.43 20.41 11.62
N GLU A 60 -9.21 19.87 11.74
CA GLU A 60 -7.96 20.64 11.78
C GLU A 60 -7.30 20.79 10.40
N ILE A 61 -7.77 20.05 9.39
CA ILE A 61 -7.21 20.15 8.04
C ILE A 61 -7.45 21.54 7.46
N GLY A 62 -6.37 22.18 7.01
CA GLY A 62 -6.39 23.55 6.49
C GLY A 62 -6.20 24.63 7.53
N SER A 63 -6.00 24.28 8.82
CA SER A 63 -5.76 25.22 9.90
C SER A 63 -4.29 25.55 10.14
N GLN A 64 -3.36 24.93 9.40
CA GLN A 64 -1.93 24.93 9.65
C GLN A 64 -1.55 24.30 11.00
N PHE A 65 -2.30 23.26 11.38
CA PHE A 65 -2.00 22.45 12.57
C PHE A 65 -0.56 21.92 12.51
N PHE A 66 0.15 21.90 13.65
CA PHE A 66 1.60 21.68 13.67
C PHE A 66 2.08 20.37 13.03
N GLN A 67 1.22 19.36 12.93
CA GLN A 67 1.48 18.08 12.26
C GLN A 67 0.75 17.95 10.91
N GLU A 68 0.23 19.06 10.39
CA GLU A 68 -0.41 19.04 9.08
C GLU A 68 0.60 18.79 7.98
N THR A 69 0.30 17.84 7.13
CA THR A 69 1.00 17.56 5.88
C THR A 69 -0.04 17.28 4.81
N HIS A 70 0.38 17.14 3.58
CA HIS A 70 -0.48 16.72 2.47
C HIS A 70 -0.11 15.29 2.06
N PRO A 71 -0.56 14.27 2.80
CA PRO A 71 -0.15 12.89 2.53
C PRO A 71 -0.57 12.41 1.14
N GLU A 72 -1.66 12.93 0.59
CA GLU A 72 -2.12 12.67 -0.77
C GLU A 72 -1.13 13.15 -1.86
N LEU A 73 -0.28 14.13 -1.55
CA LEU A 73 0.81 14.57 -2.43
C LEU A 73 2.12 13.88 -2.06
N LEU A 74 2.36 13.70 -0.75
CA LEU A 74 3.60 13.16 -0.23
C LEU A 74 3.89 11.74 -0.72
N PHE A 75 2.86 10.89 -0.82
CA PHE A 75 3.02 9.48 -1.17
C PHE A 75 2.74 9.17 -2.65
N GLN A 76 2.44 10.17 -3.46
CA GLN A 76 2.08 9.97 -4.86
C GLN A 76 3.18 9.28 -5.67
N GLU A 77 4.46 9.60 -5.40
CA GLU A 77 5.59 9.05 -6.14
C GLU A 77 6.09 7.69 -5.62
N CYS A 78 5.68 7.29 -4.42
CA CYS A 78 6.14 6.07 -3.78
C CYS A 78 5.03 5.05 -3.53
N SER A 79 3.90 5.18 -4.25
CA SER A 79 2.80 4.22 -4.18
C SER A 79 2.12 4.06 -5.53
N SER A 80 1.52 2.90 -5.74
CA SER A 80 0.68 2.59 -6.92
C SER A 80 -0.82 2.75 -6.62
N TYR A 81 -1.18 2.83 -5.35
CA TYR A 81 -2.53 3.13 -4.87
C TYR A 81 -2.43 4.04 -3.64
N LEU A 82 -3.15 5.12 -3.66
CA LEU A 82 -3.19 6.09 -2.58
C LEU A 82 -4.62 6.60 -2.42
N GLU A 83 -5.18 6.48 -1.23
CA GLU A 83 -6.53 6.95 -0.95
C GLU A 83 -6.65 7.49 0.48
N VAL A 84 -7.40 8.59 0.62
CA VAL A 84 -7.74 9.19 1.91
C VAL A 84 -9.10 8.69 2.35
N VAL A 85 -9.19 8.18 3.57
CA VAL A 85 -10.46 7.75 4.17
C VAL A 85 -11.17 8.96 4.74
N HIS A 86 -12.25 9.40 4.10
CA HIS A 86 -13.00 10.59 4.52
C HIS A 86 -14.05 10.32 5.60
N ASN A 87 -14.48 9.07 5.77
CA ASN A 87 -15.39 8.63 6.83
C ASN A 87 -15.20 7.14 7.13
N ALA A 88 -15.61 6.72 8.32
CA ALA A 88 -15.42 5.35 8.79
C ALA A 88 -16.08 4.29 7.91
N ASP A 89 -17.25 4.58 7.32
CA ASP A 89 -18.02 3.62 6.52
C ASP A 89 -17.31 3.23 5.22
N GLN A 90 -16.45 4.09 4.68
CA GLN A 90 -15.67 3.75 3.48
C GLN A 90 -14.36 3.00 3.80
N GLY A 91 -13.92 3.00 5.05
CA GLY A 91 -12.62 2.48 5.46
C GLY A 91 -12.36 1.06 4.98
N MET A 92 -13.33 0.15 5.16
CA MET A 92 -13.19 -1.25 4.73
C MET A 92 -13.07 -1.40 3.22
N ARG A 93 -13.77 -0.58 2.44
CA ARG A 93 -13.66 -0.60 0.98
C ARG A 93 -12.29 -0.09 0.51
N VAL A 94 -11.80 0.99 1.12
CA VAL A 94 -10.45 1.53 0.81
C VAL A 94 -9.38 0.51 1.17
N LEU A 95 -9.47 -0.10 2.35
CA LEU A 95 -8.57 -1.17 2.79
C LEU A 95 -8.57 -2.35 1.80
N HIS A 96 -9.76 -2.82 1.41
CA HIS A 96 -9.88 -3.89 0.45
C HIS A 96 -9.20 -3.56 -0.89
N ASN A 97 -9.46 -2.37 -1.44
CA ASN A 97 -8.86 -1.93 -2.70
C ASN A 97 -7.34 -1.81 -2.59
N ALA A 98 -6.83 -1.29 -1.47
CA ALA A 98 -5.41 -1.19 -1.19
C ALA A 98 -4.74 -2.57 -1.18
N ILE A 99 -5.33 -3.54 -0.46
CA ILE A 99 -4.84 -4.92 -0.41
C ILE A 99 -4.88 -5.55 -1.81
N GLN A 100 -5.99 -5.42 -2.54
CA GLN A 100 -6.13 -5.97 -3.90
C GLN A 100 -5.07 -5.40 -4.85
N ASN A 101 -4.82 -4.08 -4.80
CA ASN A 101 -3.81 -3.44 -5.62
C ASN A 101 -2.41 -3.99 -5.30
N THR A 102 -2.07 -4.08 -4.02
CA THR A 102 -0.78 -4.60 -3.56
C THR A 102 -0.59 -6.06 -3.95
N MET A 103 -1.60 -6.90 -3.73
CA MET A 103 -1.55 -8.33 -4.06
C MET A 103 -1.57 -8.62 -5.57
N ALA A 104 -2.04 -7.67 -6.38
CA ALA A 104 -1.93 -7.76 -7.84
C ALA A 104 -0.49 -7.55 -8.37
N GLY A 105 0.49 -7.32 -7.49
CA GLY A 105 1.88 -7.10 -7.86
C GLY A 105 2.21 -5.66 -8.26
N ASN A 106 1.35 -4.70 -7.92
CA ASN A 106 1.57 -3.30 -8.26
C ASN A 106 2.48 -2.56 -7.25
N GLY A 107 2.99 -3.26 -6.21
CA GLY A 107 3.89 -2.70 -5.22
C GLY A 107 3.17 -2.08 -4.02
N VAL A 108 3.54 -0.87 -3.64
CA VAL A 108 3.07 -0.21 -2.42
C VAL A 108 1.68 0.38 -2.58
N SER A 109 0.80 0.13 -1.61
CA SER A 109 -0.44 0.87 -1.41
C SER A 109 -0.38 1.70 -0.14
N VAL A 110 -0.95 2.90 -0.15
CA VAL A 110 -1.06 3.79 1.00
C VAL A 110 -2.52 4.11 1.29
N MET A 111 -2.92 3.89 2.53
CA MET A 111 -4.22 4.28 3.06
C MET A 111 -4.02 5.39 4.09
N VAL A 112 -4.54 6.57 3.82
CA VAL A 112 -4.44 7.71 4.73
C VAL A 112 -5.69 7.78 5.59
N VAL A 113 -5.52 7.80 6.91
CA VAL A 113 -6.65 7.77 7.85
C VAL A 113 -6.55 8.92 8.85
N PRO A 114 -7.47 9.91 8.80
CA PRO A 114 -7.57 10.94 9.84
C PRO A 114 -7.89 10.33 11.21
N GLY A 115 -7.34 10.93 12.27
CA GLY A 115 -7.44 10.38 13.63
C GLY A 115 -8.87 10.27 14.16
N ASP A 116 -9.73 11.22 13.84
CA ASP A 116 -11.15 11.21 14.20
C ASP A 116 -11.93 10.16 13.40
N VAL A 117 -11.59 9.95 12.12
CA VAL A 117 -12.17 8.90 11.28
C VAL A 117 -11.75 7.51 11.79
N PHE A 118 -10.49 7.37 12.20
CA PHE A 118 -9.98 6.11 12.77
C PHE A 118 -10.68 5.71 14.07
N ALA A 119 -11.08 6.70 14.87
CA ALA A 119 -11.77 6.49 16.15
C ALA A 119 -13.31 6.40 16.03
N ALA A 120 -13.86 6.66 14.84
CA ALA A 120 -15.31 6.66 14.64
C ALA A 120 -15.88 5.24 14.52
N ASP A 121 -17.09 5.06 15.02
CA ASP A 121 -17.84 3.82 14.83
C ASP A 121 -18.29 3.67 13.37
N VAL A 122 -18.20 2.47 12.86
CA VAL A 122 -18.74 2.11 11.53
C VAL A 122 -20.23 1.84 11.65
N ALA A 123 -21.04 2.47 10.80
CA ALA A 123 -22.47 2.23 10.76
C ALA A 123 -22.77 0.76 10.38
N LYS A 124 -23.69 0.13 11.11
CA LYS A 124 -24.13 -1.22 10.77
C LYS A 124 -25.01 -1.20 9.51
N GLY A 125 -24.59 -1.85 8.43
CA GLY A 125 -25.34 -1.90 7.19
C GLY A 125 -24.79 -2.92 6.20
N PRO A 126 -25.45 -3.14 5.05
CA PRO A 126 -25.07 -4.17 4.08
C PRO A 126 -23.73 -3.93 3.38
N HIS A 127 -23.13 -2.77 3.59
CA HIS A 127 -21.81 -2.39 3.06
C HIS A 127 -20.73 -2.32 4.15
N THR A 128 -21.05 -2.74 5.36
CA THR A 128 -20.15 -2.77 6.50
C THR A 128 -19.48 -4.14 6.66
N SER A 129 -18.53 -4.24 7.55
CA SER A 129 -17.52 -5.26 7.82
C SER A 129 -17.91 -6.75 7.69
N ASP A 130 -19.17 -7.08 7.57
CA ASP A 130 -19.61 -8.47 7.40
C ASP A 130 -19.47 -8.99 5.95
N SER A 131 -19.23 -8.12 4.99
CA SER A 131 -18.76 -8.55 3.67
C SER A 131 -17.28 -8.89 3.78
N VAL A 132 -16.99 -10.16 4.01
CA VAL A 132 -15.65 -10.72 3.85
C VAL A 132 -15.25 -10.52 2.38
N TYR A 133 -14.53 -9.46 2.11
CA TYR A 133 -13.89 -9.30 0.83
C TYR A 133 -12.81 -10.36 0.71
N ALA A 134 -13.14 -11.46 0.04
CA ALA A 134 -12.13 -12.44 -0.29
C ALA A 134 -11.06 -11.74 -1.11
N VAL A 135 -9.83 -11.72 -0.60
CA VAL A 135 -8.66 -11.43 -1.43
C VAL A 135 -8.74 -12.44 -2.57
N GLY A 136 -8.95 -11.95 -3.79
CA GLY A 136 -9.15 -12.83 -4.94
C GLY A 136 -8.01 -13.84 -5.03
N ALA A 137 -8.35 -15.08 -5.36
CA ALA A 137 -7.36 -16.12 -5.59
C ALA A 137 -6.29 -15.59 -6.57
N ASP A 138 -5.07 -16.01 -6.33
CA ASP A 138 -3.86 -15.73 -7.09
C ASP A 138 -4.16 -15.54 -8.59
N LYS A 139 -4.17 -14.31 -9.05
CA LYS A 139 -4.40 -13.99 -10.47
C LYS A 139 -3.11 -14.33 -11.22
N ARG A 140 -3.01 -15.55 -11.67
CA ARG A 140 -1.88 -15.95 -12.52
C ARG A 140 -2.04 -15.33 -13.89
N VAL A 141 -1.11 -14.47 -14.25
CA VAL A 141 -0.97 -13.97 -15.61
C VAL A 141 -0.10 -14.94 -16.37
N TYR A 142 -0.63 -15.51 -17.43
CA TYR A 142 0.14 -16.40 -18.32
C TYR A 142 0.58 -15.58 -19.53
N PRO A 143 1.83 -15.74 -19.98
CA PRO A 143 2.28 -15.13 -21.22
C PRO A 143 1.52 -15.74 -22.41
N ASP A 144 1.41 -14.99 -23.48
CA ASP A 144 0.92 -15.53 -24.74
C ASP A 144 1.78 -16.75 -25.16
N PRO A 145 1.18 -17.87 -25.57
CA PRO A 145 1.93 -19.10 -25.93
C PRO A 145 2.97 -18.88 -27.01
N GLN A 146 2.73 -18.00 -27.99
CA GLN A 146 3.69 -17.71 -29.05
C GLN A 146 4.87 -16.89 -28.54
N GLU A 147 4.62 -15.91 -27.66
CA GLU A 147 5.68 -15.13 -27.03
C GLU A 147 6.54 -16.01 -26.11
N ALA A 148 5.90 -16.90 -25.33
CA ALA A 148 6.61 -17.88 -24.51
C ALA A 148 7.51 -18.78 -25.34
N ALA A 149 7.03 -19.28 -26.47
CA ALA A 149 7.82 -20.11 -27.38
C ALA A 149 9.03 -19.38 -27.98
N ARG A 150 8.86 -18.08 -28.35
CA ARG A 150 9.96 -17.23 -28.82
C ARG A 150 11.03 -17.02 -27.76
N LEU A 151 10.61 -16.81 -26.52
CA LEU A 151 11.53 -16.67 -25.40
C LEU A 151 12.32 -17.93 -25.15
N VAL A 152 11.65 -19.09 -25.13
CA VAL A 152 12.31 -20.43 -25.00
C VAL A 152 13.32 -20.66 -26.12
N GLU A 153 12.97 -20.33 -27.36
CA GLU A 153 13.89 -20.47 -28.52
C GLU A 153 15.12 -19.55 -28.36
N ALA A 154 14.91 -18.28 -27.89
CA ALA A 154 16.00 -17.36 -27.68
C ALA A 154 16.95 -17.83 -26.56
N ILE A 155 16.40 -18.33 -25.44
CA ILE A 155 17.19 -18.88 -24.34
C ILE A 155 18.01 -20.09 -24.79
N ASN A 156 17.40 -21.02 -25.57
CA ASN A 156 18.07 -22.22 -26.04
C ASN A 156 19.17 -21.94 -27.08
N LYS A 157 19.14 -20.80 -27.75
CA LYS A 157 20.16 -20.38 -28.73
C LYS A 157 21.28 -19.55 -28.09
N ALA A 158 21.12 -19.12 -26.87
CA ALA A 158 22.11 -18.29 -26.19
C ALA A 158 23.22 -19.14 -25.56
N ASP A 159 24.48 -18.72 -25.73
CA ASP A 159 25.63 -19.39 -25.09
C ASP A 159 25.66 -19.12 -23.59
N THR A 160 25.12 -17.94 -23.14
CA THR A 160 25.00 -17.52 -21.74
C THR A 160 23.70 -16.76 -21.54
N VAL A 161 23.08 -16.95 -20.38
CA VAL A 161 21.89 -16.23 -19.94
C VAL A 161 22.25 -15.51 -18.63
N THR A 162 22.09 -14.20 -18.59
CA THR A 162 22.35 -13.34 -17.41
C THR A 162 21.10 -12.59 -17.01
#